data_66bfd6010e9f27924241a3022dd58d75
#
_entry.id   66bfd6010e9f27924241a3022dd58d75
#
_cell.length_a   1.000
_cell.length_b   1.000
_cell.length_c   1.000
_cell.angle_alpha   90.00
_cell.angle_beta   90.00
_cell.angle_gamma   90.00
#
_symmetry.space_group_name_H-M   'P 1'
#
loop_
_entity.id
_entity.type
_entity.pdbx_description
1 polymer ?
#
loop_
_entity_poly.entity_id
_entity_poly.type
_entity_poly.pdbx_seq_one_letter_code
_entity_poly.pdbx_strand_id
1 'polypeptide(L)'
;MSIGTDTVKRVRSLLSVDLMEFVEGTLMGKLMADVVLFVDVLFVICKPEADARGVTDEQFGQAMSGDVLQAAEEALAEGLFTFSHPSRREPARTAWEKLKQLRTRACELATVRLKDPGIDQMFEAELTKTVLASPRPTPGNSCGNSPASSG
;
A
#
# COMPACT_ATOMS: atom_id res chain seq x y z
N MET A 1 -8.72 9.14 -17.69
CA MET A 1 -8.01 7.90 -18.08
C MET A 1 -8.94 7.07 -18.96
N SER A 2 -8.50 6.64 -20.15
CA SER A 2 -9.32 5.82 -21.07
C SER A 2 -8.77 4.40 -21.09
N ILE A 3 -9.59 3.42 -20.70
CA ILE A 3 -9.24 2.01 -20.73
C ILE A 3 -9.85 1.38 -21.98
N GLY A 4 -9.00 0.80 -22.80
CA GLY A 4 -9.39 0.08 -24.01
C GLY A 4 -8.86 -1.36 -24.01
N THR A 5 -9.24 -2.11 -25.04
CA THR A 5 -8.79 -3.51 -25.21
C THR A 5 -7.27 -3.62 -25.25
N ASP A 6 -6.58 -2.65 -25.87
CA ASP A 6 -5.11 -2.63 -25.93
C ASP A 6 -4.48 -2.43 -24.56
N THR A 7 -5.08 -1.60 -23.72
CA THR A 7 -4.68 -1.40 -22.32
C THR A 7 -4.80 -2.70 -21.53
N VAL A 8 -5.95 -3.38 -21.63
CA VAL A 8 -6.17 -4.67 -20.95
C VAL A 8 -5.15 -5.72 -21.38
N LYS A 9 -4.90 -5.83 -22.69
CA LYS A 9 -3.89 -6.77 -23.23
C LYS A 9 -2.48 -6.43 -22.74
N ARG A 10 -2.13 -5.15 -22.68
CA ARG A 10 -0.82 -4.69 -22.22
C ARG A 10 -0.60 -5.04 -20.75
N VAL A 11 -1.55 -4.74 -19.87
CA VAL A 11 -1.47 -5.09 -18.45
C VAL A 11 -1.34 -6.60 -18.26
N ARG A 12 -2.16 -7.38 -18.96
CA ARG A 12 -2.08 -8.84 -18.92
C ARG A 12 -0.72 -9.38 -19.39
N SER A 13 -0.16 -8.81 -20.46
CA SER A 13 1.14 -9.22 -21.01
C SER A 13 2.32 -8.87 -20.13
N LEU A 14 2.32 -7.70 -19.48
CA LEU A 14 3.46 -7.21 -18.71
C LEU A 14 3.43 -7.64 -17.25
N LEU A 15 2.24 -7.70 -16.65
CA LEU A 15 2.07 -7.96 -15.21
C LEU A 15 1.37 -9.29 -14.91
N SER A 16 0.90 -10.01 -15.94
CA SER A 16 0.07 -11.22 -15.77
C SER A 16 -1.21 -10.97 -14.96
N VAL A 17 -1.71 -9.75 -14.98
CA VAL A 17 -2.91 -9.31 -14.27
C VAL A 17 -4.07 -9.17 -15.26
N ASP A 18 -5.21 -9.78 -14.93
CA ASP A 18 -6.44 -9.61 -15.68
C ASP A 18 -7.28 -8.48 -15.09
N LEU A 19 -7.30 -7.32 -15.76
CA LEU A 19 -8.10 -6.18 -15.30
C LEU A 19 -9.61 -6.46 -15.23
N MET A 20 -10.11 -7.49 -15.93
CA MET A 20 -11.52 -7.83 -15.88
C MET A 20 -11.94 -8.49 -14.55
N GLU A 21 -10.98 -9.11 -13.83
CA GLU A 21 -11.21 -9.61 -12.47
C GLU A 21 -11.53 -8.49 -11.46
N PHE A 22 -11.24 -7.22 -11.81
CA PHE A 22 -11.64 -6.08 -10.98
C PHE A 22 -13.17 -5.96 -10.87
N VAL A 23 -13.86 -6.15 -11.98
CA VAL A 23 -15.33 -6.08 -12.03
C VAL A 23 -15.98 -7.26 -11.30
N GLU A 24 -15.27 -8.38 -11.22
CA GLU A 24 -15.68 -9.57 -10.46
C GLU A 24 -15.32 -9.48 -8.96
N GLY A 25 -14.54 -8.47 -8.58
CA GLY A 25 -14.19 -8.14 -7.19
C GLY A 25 -12.90 -8.79 -6.67
N THR A 26 -12.33 -9.77 -7.36
CA THR A 26 -11.13 -10.49 -6.90
C THR A 26 -9.87 -9.66 -7.02
N LEU A 27 -9.67 -8.95 -8.13
CA LEU A 27 -8.51 -8.08 -8.33
C LEU A 27 -8.56 -6.83 -7.44
N MET A 28 -9.75 -6.30 -7.19
CA MET A 28 -9.94 -5.13 -6.33
C MET A 28 -9.28 -5.30 -4.97
N GLY A 29 -9.54 -6.45 -4.30
CA GLY A 29 -8.92 -6.75 -3.00
C GLY A 29 -7.40 -6.85 -3.07
N LYS A 30 -6.85 -7.42 -4.13
CA LYS A 30 -5.40 -7.54 -4.34
C LYS A 30 -4.75 -6.17 -4.52
N LEU A 31 -5.32 -5.31 -5.36
CA LEU A 31 -4.78 -3.95 -5.62
C LEU A 31 -4.85 -3.06 -4.38
N MET A 32 -5.85 -3.24 -3.52
CA MET A 32 -5.97 -2.48 -2.27
C MET A 32 -5.00 -2.97 -1.19
N ALA A 33 -4.63 -4.25 -1.22
CA ALA A 33 -3.67 -4.83 -0.29
C ALA A 33 -2.21 -4.59 -0.71
N ASP A 34 -1.96 -4.46 -2.01
CA ASP A 34 -0.61 -4.31 -2.58
C ASP A 34 -0.53 -3.00 -3.39
N VAL A 35 -0.04 -1.96 -2.73
CA VAL A 35 0.14 -0.62 -3.33
C VAL A 35 1.16 -0.63 -4.46
N VAL A 36 2.19 -1.48 -4.39
CA VAL A 36 3.21 -1.58 -5.44
C VAL A 36 2.59 -2.13 -6.70
N LEU A 37 1.88 -3.26 -6.60
CA LEU A 37 1.14 -3.83 -7.72
C LEU A 37 0.13 -2.83 -8.32
N PHE A 38 -0.54 -2.05 -7.47
CA PHE A 38 -1.47 -1.03 -7.93
C PHE A 38 -0.77 0.06 -8.76
N VAL A 39 0.37 0.58 -8.31
CA VAL A 39 1.17 1.59 -9.02
C VAL A 39 1.71 1.03 -10.33
N ASP A 40 2.20 -0.22 -10.33
CA ASP A 40 2.67 -0.90 -11.56
C ASP A 40 1.56 -1.03 -12.59
N VAL A 41 0.35 -1.41 -12.17
CA VAL A 41 -0.83 -1.48 -13.05
C VAL A 41 -1.14 -0.11 -13.64
N LEU A 42 -1.14 0.95 -12.83
CA LEU A 42 -1.37 2.32 -13.30
C LEU A 42 -0.29 2.77 -14.29
N PHE A 43 0.99 2.50 -13.99
CA PHE A 43 2.09 2.84 -14.90
C PHE A 43 1.93 2.16 -16.26
N VAL A 44 1.62 0.85 -16.27
CA VAL A 44 1.40 0.12 -17.53
C VAL A 44 0.19 0.64 -18.32
N ILE A 45 -0.87 1.08 -17.61
CA ILE A 45 -2.02 1.72 -18.25
C ILE A 45 -1.61 3.05 -18.89
N CYS A 46 -0.85 3.86 -18.18
CA CYS A 46 -0.39 5.18 -18.61
C CYS A 46 0.87 5.14 -19.50
N LYS A 47 1.43 3.96 -19.72
CA LYS A 47 2.73 3.80 -20.40
C LYS A 47 2.86 4.57 -21.73
N PRO A 48 1.89 4.59 -22.65
CA PRO A 48 2.03 5.36 -23.88
C PRO A 48 2.20 6.87 -23.64
N GLU A 49 1.53 7.40 -22.62
CA GLU A 49 1.62 8.81 -22.25
C GLU A 49 2.91 9.10 -21.48
N ALA A 50 3.33 8.17 -20.61
CA ALA A 50 4.59 8.25 -19.88
C ALA A 50 5.79 8.23 -20.84
N ASP A 51 5.80 7.29 -21.80
CA ASP A 51 6.84 7.20 -22.82
C ASP A 51 6.90 8.47 -23.68
N ALA A 52 5.75 9.02 -24.10
CA ALA A 52 5.69 10.25 -24.87
C ALA A 52 6.22 11.49 -24.12
N ARG A 53 6.16 11.46 -22.78
CA ARG A 53 6.65 12.53 -21.89
C ARG A 53 8.03 12.26 -21.31
N GLY A 54 8.63 11.10 -21.58
CA GLY A 54 9.90 10.67 -21.01
C GLY A 54 9.85 10.41 -19.52
N VAL A 55 8.67 10.05 -18.97
CA VAL A 55 8.50 9.72 -17.56
C VAL A 55 8.87 8.27 -17.31
N THR A 56 9.85 8.05 -16.42
CA THR A 56 10.27 6.72 -16.03
C THR A 56 9.32 6.11 -14.98
N ASP A 57 9.38 4.79 -14.81
CA ASP A 57 8.63 4.06 -13.78
C ASP A 57 8.92 4.60 -12.36
N GLU A 58 10.19 4.86 -12.06
CA GLU A 58 10.62 5.43 -10.79
C GLU A 58 10.02 6.83 -10.54
N GLN A 59 10.03 7.70 -11.55
CA GLN A 59 9.45 9.03 -11.47
C GLN A 59 7.93 8.96 -11.30
N PHE A 60 7.29 8.03 -12.00
CA PHE A 60 5.86 7.78 -11.87
C PHE A 60 5.51 7.30 -10.45
N GLY A 61 6.23 6.30 -9.93
CA GLY A 61 6.06 5.78 -8.58
C GLY A 61 6.25 6.85 -7.51
N GLN A 62 7.28 7.70 -7.62
CA GLN A 62 7.53 8.81 -6.70
C GLN A 62 6.39 9.84 -6.67
N ALA A 63 5.70 10.04 -7.79
CA ALA A 63 4.55 10.94 -7.87
C ALA A 63 3.27 10.35 -7.27
N MET A 64 3.21 9.00 -7.08
CA MET A 64 2.05 8.29 -6.56
C MET A 64 2.06 8.24 -5.03
N SER A 65 1.57 9.30 -4.38
CA SER A 65 1.50 9.37 -2.91
C SER A 65 0.22 10.08 -2.45
N GLY A 66 -0.26 9.72 -1.26
CA GLY A 66 -1.37 10.39 -0.59
C GLY A 66 -2.63 10.53 -1.45
N ASP A 67 -3.09 11.74 -1.64
CA ASP A 67 -4.34 12.06 -2.36
C ASP A 67 -4.28 11.67 -3.84
N VAL A 68 -3.07 11.66 -4.45
CA VAL A 68 -2.89 11.26 -5.85
C VAL A 68 -3.23 9.78 -6.02
N LEU A 69 -2.80 8.95 -5.07
CA LEU A 69 -3.07 7.51 -5.08
C LEU A 69 -4.57 7.24 -4.98
N GLN A 70 -5.27 7.95 -4.08
CA GLN A 70 -6.72 7.83 -3.93
C GLN A 70 -7.46 8.27 -5.19
N ALA A 71 -7.08 9.40 -5.79
CA ALA A 71 -7.67 9.86 -7.04
C ALA A 71 -7.43 8.88 -8.19
N ALA A 72 -6.27 8.23 -8.22
CA ALA A 72 -5.93 7.21 -9.20
C ALA A 72 -6.76 5.92 -9.02
N GLU A 73 -7.03 5.50 -7.77
CA GLU A 73 -7.95 4.39 -7.47
C GLU A 73 -9.34 4.65 -8.06
N GLU A 74 -9.89 5.84 -7.83
CA GLU A 74 -11.22 6.22 -8.34
C GLU A 74 -11.25 6.29 -9.86
N ALA A 75 -10.20 6.86 -10.47
CA ALA A 75 -10.08 6.95 -11.92
C ALA A 75 -9.94 5.57 -12.59
N LEU A 76 -9.21 4.65 -11.96
CA LEU A 76 -9.08 3.27 -12.44
C LEU A 76 -10.42 2.53 -12.38
N ALA A 77 -11.10 2.60 -11.24
CA ALA A 77 -12.40 1.97 -11.03
C ALA A 77 -13.42 2.46 -12.07
N GLU A 78 -13.55 3.76 -12.25
CA GLU A 78 -14.48 4.35 -13.21
C GLU A 78 -14.14 3.98 -14.67
N GLY A 79 -12.85 3.96 -15.02
CA GLY A 79 -12.38 3.52 -16.32
C GLY A 79 -12.75 2.06 -16.61
N LEU A 80 -12.60 1.16 -15.63
CA LEU A 80 -12.95 -0.25 -15.75
C LEU A 80 -14.47 -0.47 -15.80
N PHE A 81 -15.26 0.29 -15.02
CA PHE A 81 -16.73 0.22 -15.11
C PHE A 81 -17.21 0.69 -16.47
N THR A 82 -16.64 1.76 -17.01
CA THR A 82 -17.01 2.28 -18.33
C THR A 82 -16.66 1.29 -19.44
N PHE A 83 -15.53 0.61 -19.33
CA PHE A 83 -15.09 -0.43 -20.27
C PHE A 83 -15.92 -1.72 -20.16
N SER A 84 -16.50 -1.99 -18.99
CA SER A 84 -17.25 -3.22 -18.73
C SER A 84 -18.61 -3.26 -19.43
N HIS A 85 -19.11 -4.48 -19.63
CA HIS A 85 -20.45 -4.69 -20.20
C HIS A 85 -21.51 -4.00 -19.33
N PRO A 86 -22.53 -3.34 -19.93
CA PRO A 86 -23.55 -2.59 -19.20
C PRO A 86 -24.22 -3.35 -18.05
N SER A 87 -24.48 -4.65 -18.22
CA SER A 87 -25.11 -5.49 -17.20
C SER A 87 -24.27 -5.70 -15.93
N ARG A 88 -22.95 -5.55 -16.03
CA ARG A 88 -22.01 -5.70 -14.90
C ARG A 88 -21.62 -4.36 -14.28
N ARG A 89 -21.80 -3.27 -14.98
CA ARG A 89 -21.36 -1.92 -14.58
C ARG A 89 -22.02 -1.46 -13.29
N GLU A 90 -23.34 -1.49 -13.21
CA GLU A 90 -24.08 -1.01 -12.04
C GLU A 90 -23.85 -1.87 -10.78
N PRO A 91 -23.89 -3.21 -10.86
CA PRO A 91 -23.54 -4.04 -9.72
C PRO A 91 -22.12 -3.80 -9.20
N ALA A 92 -21.12 -3.67 -10.10
CA ALA A 92 -19.74 -3.42 -9.75
C ALA A 92 -19.55 -2.04 -9.11
N ARG A 93 -20.19 -1.00 -9.65
CA ARG A 93 -20.18 0.35 -9.07
C ARG A 93 -20.80 0.37 -7.67
N THR A 94 -21.92 -0.31 -7.49
CA THR A 94 -22.57 -0.43 -6.18
C THR A 94 -21.67 -1.15 -5.16
N ALA A 95 -21.02 -2.23 -5.58
CA ALA A 95 -20.07 -2.96 -4.74
C ALA A 95 -18.87 -2.08 -4.34
N TRP A 96 -18.33 -1.32 -5.29
CA TRP A 96 -17.25 -0.36 -5.06
C TRP A 96 -17.62 0.71 -4.03
N GLU A 97 -18.77 1.33 -4.15
CA GLU A 97 -19.25 2.33 -3.19
C GLU A 97 -19.41 1.75 -1.78
N LYS A 98 -19.96 0.55 -1.67
CA LYS A 98 -20.05 -0.16 -0.38
C LYS A 98 -18.68 -0.44 0.22
N LEU A 99 -17.71 -0.86 -0.60
CA LEU A 99 -16.35 -1.12 -0.15
C LEU A 99 -15.67 0.15 0.37
N LYS A 100 -15.82 1.27 -0.31
CA LYS A 100 -15.32 2.58 0.15
C LYS A 100 -15.91 2.96 1.51
N GLN A 101 -17.22 2.82 1.68
CA GLN A 101 -17.90 3.10 2.95
C GLN A 101 -17.39 2.21 4.09
N LEU A 102 -17.22 0.91 3.82
CA LEU A 102 -16.69 -0.03 4.82
C LEU A 102 -15.25 0.30 5.21
N ARG A 103 -14.41 0.68 4.24
CA ARG A 103 -13.01 1.10 4.49
C ARG A 103 -12.97 2.35 5.37
N THR A 104 -13.74 3.38 5.05
CA THR A 104 -13.84 4.60 5.85
C THR A 104 -14.27 4.28 7.29
N ARG A 105 -15.32 3.48 7.44
CA ARG A 105 -15.82 3.10 8.76
C ARG A 105 -14.81 2.25 9.56
N ALA A 106 -14.08 1.36 8.89
CA ALA A 106 -13.03 0.58 9.54
C ALA A 106 -11.88 1.46 10.05
N CYS A 107 -11.47 2.47 9.25
CA CYS A 107 -10.46 3.44 9.65
C CYS A 107 -10.92 4.30 10.84
N GLU A 108 -12.18 4.75 10.84
CA GLU A 108 -12.78 5.49 11.96
C GLU A 108 -12.77 4.66 13.24
N LEU A 109 -13.23 3.41 13.18
CA LEU A 109 -13.24 2.49 14.31
C LEU A 109 -11.82 2.18 14.82
N ALA A 110 -10.87 1.99 13.92
CA ALA A 110 -9.47 1.79 14.30
C ALA A 110 -8.91 3.03 15.00
N THR A 111 -9.21 4.22 14.50
CA THR A 111 -8.79 5.49 15.10
C THR A 111 -9.38 5.68 16.49
N VAL A 112 -10.66 5.35 16.67
CA VAL A 112 -11.31 5.41 17.99
C VAL A 112 -10.66 4.43 18.96
N ARG A 113 -10.39 3.20 18.54
CA ARG A 113 -9.71 2.20 19.37
C ARG A 113 -8.31 2.63 19.78
N LEU A 114 -7.54 3.20 18.85
CA LEU A 114 -6.17 3.67 19.15
C LEU A 114 -6.13 4.85 20.13
N LYS A 115 -7.24 5.58 20.27
CA LYS A 115 -7.39 6.66 21.27
C LYS A 115 -7.94 6.19 22.62
N ASP A 116 -8.18 4.90 22.79
CA ASP A 116 -8.67 4.32 24.03
C ASP A 116 -7.53 4.33 25.08
N PRO A 117 -7.73 4.97 26.26
CA PRO A 117 -6.71 5.01 27.31
C PRO A 117 -6.28 3.64 27.82
N GLY A 118 -7.12 2.62 27.66
CA GLY A 118 -6.78 1.24 27.99
C GLY A 118 -5.69 0.65 27.12
N ILE A 119 -5.59 1.09 25.86
CA ILE A 119 -4.53 0.68 24.96
C ILE A 119 -3.20 1.32 25.37
N ASP A 120 -3.19 2.58 25.74
CA ASP A 120 -2.00 3.27 26.24
C ASP A 120 -1.42 2.56 27.46
N GLN A 121 -2.28 2.16 28.42
CA GLN A 121 -1.87 1.39 29.59
C GLN A 121 -1.29 0.01 29.23
N MET A 122 -1.84 -0.67 28.23
CA MET A 122 -1.28 -1.94 27.73
C MET A 122 0.10 -1.77 27.14
N PHE A 123 0.30 -0.72 26.33
CA PHE A 123 1.62 -0.41 25.73
C PHE A 123 2.64 -0.04 26.81
N GLU A 124 2.28 0.79 27.78
CA GLU A 124 3.15 1.15 28.90
C GLU A 124 3.56 -0.07 29.74
N ALA A 125 2.62 -0.98 30.02
CA ALA A 125 2.90 -2.22 30.74
C ALA A 125 3.86 -3.12 29.97
N GLU A 126 3.71 -3.23 28.64
CA GLU A 126 4.59 -4.06 27.81
C GLU A 126 5.98 -3.43 27.64
N LEU A 127 6.06 -2.11 27.48
CA LEU A 127 7.31 -1.36 27.46
C LEU A 127 8.08 -1.53 28.77
N THR A 128 7.38 -1.43 29.91
CA THR A 128 7.98 -1.61 31.24
C THR A 128 8.56 -3.01 31.39
N LYS A 129 7.87 -4.05 30.95
CA LYS A 129 8.38 -5.41 30.95
C LYS A 129 9.64 -5.56 30.07
N THR A 130 9.62 -4.98 28.88
CA THR A 130 10.74 -5.07 27.94
C THR A 130 11.97 -4.33 28.46
N VAL A 131 11.79 -3.16 29.05
CA VAL A 131 12.87 -2.35 29.63
C VAL A 131 13.47 -3.01 30.87
N LEU A 132 12.64 -3.61 31.73
CA LEU A 132 13.09 -4.33 32.92
C LEU A 132 13.74 -5.69 32.61
N ALA A 133 13.35 -6.32 31.48
CA ALA A 133 13.93 -7.58 31.00
C ALA A 133 15.26 -7.40 30.26
N SER A 134 15.64 -6.18 29.89
CA SER A 134 16.94 -5.91 29.26
C SER A 134 18.05 -6.00 30.28
N PRO A 135 19.03 -6.92 30.16
CA PRO A 135 20.17 -7.01 31.06
C PRO A 135 20.95 -5.68 31.00
N ARG A 136 21.17 -5.07 32.18
CA ARG A 136 22.03 -3.90 32.30
C ARG A 136 23.39 -4.22 31.67
N PRO A 137 23.95 -3.34 30.82
CA PRO A 137 25.34 -3.49 30.40
C PRO A 137 26.23 -3.43 31.67
N THR A 138 26.90 -4.51 31.97
CA THR A 138 27.93 -4.54 33.01
C THR A 138 29.01 -3.52 32.65
N PRO A 139 29.37 -2.60 33.54
CA PRO A 139 30.53 -1.74 33.31
C PRO A 139 31.77 -2.61 33.26
N GLY A 140 32.36 -2.71 32.06
CA GLY A 140 33.58 -3.45 31.83
C GLY A 140 34.70 -2.85 32.67
N ASN A 141 35.21 -3.66 33.58
CA ASN A 141 36.43 -3.41 34.32
C ASN A 141 37.61 -3.45 33.35
N SER A 142 38.03 -2.29 32.89
CA SER A 142 39.26 -2.10 32.18
C SER A 142 40.33 -1.68 33.16
N CYS A 143 40.96 -2.66 33.80
CA CYS A 143 42.26 -2.49 34.45
C CYS A 143 43.21 -3.54 33.87
N GLY A 144 43.83 -3.20 32.78
CA GLY A 144 44.98 -3.91 32.21
C GLY A 144 46.23 -3.10 32.45
N ASN A 145 46.85 -3.30 33.59
CA ASN A 145 48.17 -2.78 33.92
C ASN A 145 49.23 -3.60 33.16
N SER A 146 49.98 -2.98 32.28
CA SER A 146 51.18 -3.58 31.67
C SER A 146 52.42 -3.17 32.47
N PRO A 147 53.23 -4.10 32.96
CA PRO A 147 54.55 -3.76 33.41
C PRO A 147 55.54 -3.81 32.26
N ALA A 148 56.34 -2.74 32.18
CA ALA A 148 57.56 -2.71 31.41
C ALA A 148 58.57 -3.74 31.92
N SER A 149 59.27 -4.44 31.03
CA SER A 149 60.50 -5.13 31.35
C SER A 149 61.56 -4.81 30.32
N SER A 150 62.61 -4.26 30.86
CA SER A 150 63.89 -4.02 30.22
C SER A 150 64.65 -5.32 30.01
N GLY A 151 65.48 -5.38 28.96
CA GLY A 151 66.43 -6.43 28.67
C GLY A 151 66.99 -6.26 27.26
#